data_2d1ce38d04a37384542880d4166c55ca
#
_entry.id   2d1ce38d04a37384542880d4166c55ca
#
_cell.length_a   1.000
_cell.length_b   1.000
_cell.length_c   1.000
_cell.angle_alpha   90.00
_cell.angle_beta   90.00
_cell.angle_gamma   90.00
#
_symmetry.space_group_name_H-M   'P 1'
#
loop_
_entity.id
_entity.type
_entity.pdbx_description
1 polymer ?
#
loop_
_entity_poly.entity_id
_entity_poly.type
_entity_poly.pdbx_seq_one_letter_code
_entity_poly.pdbx_strand_id
1 'polypeptide(L)'
;MLAATICGREADKFKVEAEGNTYLADRLIIACGSEAVVPPIPGVKEGVESGFVTTNREILEMTELPGELAVIGGGVIGLEMACYFASVGVKVTVIEMMNKIAGPTDSDICKVLMDEYAKRGMVFKLSAKVLSVKPGFVVYEDAEGQHELPCDKVLLSVGRRAATRNVGLETIGVEMNRGAIVTDDK
;
A
#
# COMPACT_ATOMS: atom_id res chain seq x y z
N MET A 1 -11.43 7.04 -15.82
CA MET A 1 -12.01 7.26 -14.47
C MET A 1 -12.21 8.75 -14.34
N LEU A 2 -13.41 9.21 -14.03
CA LEU A 2 -13.72 10.63 -13.93
C LEU A 2 -13.36 11.13 -12.53
N ALA A 3 -12.70 12.28 -12.45
CA ALA A 3 -12.51 12.97 -11.19
C ALA A 3 -13.82 13.73 -10.84
N ALA A 4 -14.42 13.44 -9.70
CA ALA A 4 -15.60 14.11 -9.19
C ALA A 4 -15.29 14.79 -7.87
N THR A 5 -15.85 16.00 -7.68
CA THR A 5 -15.67 16.80 -6.45
C THR A 5 -17.03 17.21 -5.91
N ILE A 6 -17.22 17.05 -4.61
CA ILE A 6 -18.40 17.54 -3.91
C ILE A 6 -18.22 19.03 -3.67
N CYS A 7 -19.16 19.84 -4.15
CA CYS A 7 -19.09 21.31 -4.10
C CYS A 7 -20.09 21.91 -3.10
N GLY A 8 -20.61 21.11 -2.16
CA GLY A 8 -21.56 21.54 -1.15
C GLY A 8 -23.00 21.13 -1.43
N ARG A 9 -23.94 21.99 -1.06
CA ARG A 9 -25.37 21.81 -1.30
C ARG A 9 -25.95 23.00 -2.05
N GLU A 10 -26.93 22.72 -2.88
CA GLU A 10 -27.76 23.70 -3.52
C GLU A 10 -29.21 23.36 -3.15
N ALA A 11 -29.88 24.26 -2.37
CA ALA A 11 -31.07 23.93 -1.62
C ALA A 11 -30.85 22.64 -0.77
N ASP A 12 -31.72 21.63 -0.92
CA ASP A 12 -31.62 20.36 -0.18
C ASP A 12 -30.81 19.28 -0.91
N LYS A 13 -30.25 19.59 -2.09
CA LYS A 13 -29.52 18.59 -2.92
C LYS A 13 -28.01 18.73 -2.78
N PHE A 14 -27.31 17.59 -2.84
CA PHE A 14 -25.88 17.56 -2.96
C PHE A 14 -25.45 18.03 -4.34
N LYS A 15 -24.49 18.93 -4.40
CA LYS A 15 -23.88 19.39 -5.64
C LYS A 15 -22.55 18.70 -5.87
N VAL A 16 -22.39 18.03 -7.02
CA VAL A 16 -21.17 17.32 -7.43
C VAL A 16 -20.76 17.84 -8.80
N GLU A 17 -19.47 18.13 -8.96
CA GLU A 17 -18.90 18.52 -10.23
C GLU A 17 -17.98 17.42 -10.77
N ALA A 18 -18.14 17.07 -12.04
CA ALA A 18 -17.29 16.15 -12.77
C ALA A 18 -17.19 16.57 -14.24
N GLU A 19 -15.96 16.64 -14.78
CA GLU A 19 -15.69 17.01 -16.18
C GLU A 19 -16.38 18.30 -16.65
N GLY A 20 -16.46 19.30 -15.79
CA GLY A 20 -17.10 20.58 -16.09
C GLY A 20 -18.64 20.57 -16.04
N ASN A 21 -19.24 19.42 -15.72
CA ASN A 21 -20.68 19.31 -15.52
C ASN A 21 -21.03 19.34 -14.04
N THR A 22 -22.20 19.92 -13.72
CA THR A 22 -22.77 19.92 -12.38
C THR A 22 -23.91 18.91 -12.28
N TYR A 23 -23.88 18.12 -11.21
CA TYR A 23 -24.92 17.14 -10.88
C TYR A 23 -25.55 17.50 -9.54
N LEU A 24 -26.87 17.47 -9.48
CA LEU A 24 -27.64 17.65 -8.25
C LEU A 24 -28.31 16.34 -7.85
N ALA A 25 -28.04 15.86 -6.64
CA ALA A 25 -28.52 14.57 -6.15
C ALA A 25 -29.21 14.71 -4.79
N ASP A 26 -30.30 14.01 -4.60
CA ASP A 26 -31.00 13.95 -3.31
C ASP A 26 -30.23 13.10 -2.28
N ARG A 27 -29.45 12.14 -2.76
CA ARG A 27 -28.62 11.26 -1.94
C ARG A 27 -27.23 11.10 -2.56
N LEU A 28 -26.21 11.00 -1.70
CA LEU A 28 -24.82 10.84 -2.11
C LEU A 28 -24.20 9.61 -1.43
N ILE A 29 -23.63 8.71 -2.21
CA ILE A 29 -22.82 7.59 -1.73
C ILE A 29 -21.36 7.92 -1.95
N ILE A 30 -20.57 7.93 -0.85
CA ILE A 30 -19.14 8.17 -0.89
C ILE A 30 -18.43 6.80 -0.89
N ALA A 31 -17.86 6.42 -2.01
CA ALA A 31 -17.21 5.11 -2.23
C ALA A 31 -15.85 5.29 -2.90
N CYS A 32 -15.06 6.28 -2.44
CA CYS A 32 -13.76 6.65 -3.03
C CYS A 32 -12.63 5.64 -2.74
N GLY A 33 -12.87 4.66 -1.87
CA GLY A 33 -11.92 3.58 -1.60
C GLY A 33 -10.67 4.02 -0.84
N SER A 34 -9.55 3.39 -1.15
CA SER A 34 -8.27 3.64 -0.50
C SER A 34 -7.11 3.57 -1.49
N GLU A 35 -5.98 4.15 -1.12
CA GLU A 35 -4.75 4.16 -1.90
C GLU A 35 -3.57 3.65 -1.07
N ALA A 36 -2.54 3.12 -1.73
CA ALA A 36 -1.31 2.69 -1.09
C ALA A 36 -0.59 3.89 -0.45
N VAL A 37 -0.02 3.69 0.71
CA VAL A 37 0.82 4.69 1.37
C VAL A 37 2.20 4.66 0.72
N VAL A 38 2.65 5.82 0.23
CA VAL A 38 4.04 6.04 -0.19
C VAL A 38 4.74 6.84 0.91
N PRO A 39 5.57 6.18 1.75
CA PRO A 39 6.26 6.84 2.85
C PRO A 39 7.40 7.71 2.35
N PRO A 40 7.82 8.72 3.12
CA PRO A 40 8.93 9.60 2.76
C PRO A 40 10.30 8.94 3.02
N ILE A 41 10.48 7.72 2.53
CA ILE A 41 11.76 7.02 2.55
C ILE A 41 12.58 7.49 1.35
N PRO A 42 13.86 7.87 1.54
CA PRO A 42 14.73 8.30 0.44
C PRO A 42 14.75 7.32 -0.72
N GLY A 43 14.54 7.81 -1.94
CA GLY A 43 14.53 7.04 -3.18
C GLY A 43 13.23 6.30 -3.50
N VAL A 44 12.26 6.23 -2.58
CA VAL A 44 10.97 5.56 -2.84
C VAL A 44 10.15 6.32 -3.89
N LYS A 45 10.08 7.65 -3.79
CA LYS A 45 9.31 8.45 -4.75
C LYS A 45 9.87 8.33 -6.15
N GLU A 46 11.15 8.49 -6.29
CA GLU A 46 11.89 8.36 -7.56
C GLU A 46 11.79 6.93 -8.11
N GLY A 47 11.81 5.93 -7.22
CA GLY A 47 11.58 4.54 -7.56
C GLY A 47 10.18 4.27 -8.11
N VAL A 48 9.15 4.90 -7.56
CA VAL A 48 7.77 4.83 -8.08
C VAL A 48 7.68 5.51 -9.46
N GLU A 49 8.26 6.68 -9.61
CA GLU A 49 8.27 7.42 -10.89
C GLU A 49 9.00 6.65 -12.01
N SER A 50 10.07 5.93 -11.68
CA SER A 50 10.81 5.08 -12.63
C SER A 50 10.19 3.69 -12.85
N GLY A 51 9.21 3.30 -12.03
CA GLY A 51 8.63 1.96 -12.04
C GLY A 51 9.49 0.87 -11.40
N PHE A 52 10.63 1.22 -10.75
CA PHE A 52 11.42 0.28 -9.96
C PHE A 52 10.70 -0.12 -8.66
N VAL A 53 10.03 0.84 -8.01
CA VAL A 53 9.13 0.60 -6.89
C VAL A 53 7.70 0.56 -7.42
N THR A 54 6.98 -0.49 -7.07
CA THR A 54 5.57 -0.71 -7.44
C THR A 54 4.71 -0.80 -6.18
N THR A 55 3.43 -0.46 -6.30
CA THR A 55 2.43 -0.76 -5.28
C THR A 55 1.64 -2.01 -5.66
N ASN A 56 0.64 -2.36 -4.85
CA ASN A 56 -0.24 -3.49 -5.13
C ASN A 56 -1.03 -3.35 -6.44
N ARG A 57 -1.12 -2.16 -7.04
CA ARG A 57 -1.80 -1.94 -8.32
C ARG A 57 -0.85 -2.26 -9.47
N GLU A 58 0.27 -1.58 -9.54
CA GLU A 58 1.22 -1.69 -10.64
C GLU A 58 1.84 -3.08 -10.74
N ILE A 59 2.07 -3.74 -9.59
CA ILE A 59 2.65 -5.09 -9.58
C ILE A 59 1.72 -6.14 -10.22
N LEU A 60 0.40 -5.93 -10.16
CA LEU A 60 -0.58 -6.82 -10.81
C LEU A 60 -0.70 -6.59 -12.33
N GLU A 61 -0.22 -5.45 -12.83
CA GLU A 61 -0.22 -5.10 -14.25
C GLU A 61 1.11 -5.49 -14.94
N MET A 62 2.07 -6.06 -14.19
CA MET A 62 3.37 -6.46 -14.74
C MET A 62 3.22 -7.61 -15.74
N THR A 63 3.92 -7.48 -16.86
CA THR A 63 3.95 -8.49 -17.94
C THR A 63 5.20 -9.35 -17.91
N GLU A 64 6.22 -8.96 -17.14
CA GLU A 64 7.50 -9.66 -16.99
C GLU A 64 7.78 -9.92 -15.52
N LEU A 65 8.25 -11.12 -15.19
CA LEU A 65 8.62 -11.47 -13.83
C LEU A 65 10.03 -10.96 -13.51
N PRO A 66 10.24 -10.33 -12.33
CA PRO A 66 11.59 -10.03 -11.85
C PRO A 66 12.29 -11.32 -11.42
N GLY A 67 13.61 -11.34 -11.45
CA GLY A 67 14.39 -12.45 -10.85
C GLY A 67 14.38 -12.37 -9.33
N GLU A 68 14.48 -11.14 -8.79
CA GLU A 68 14.53 -10.86 -7.35
C GLU A 68 13.56 -9.73 -6.98
N LEU A 69 12.66 -10.01 -6.02
CA LEU A 69 11.66 -9.07 -5.53
C LEU A 69 11.90 -8.76 -4.05
N ALA A 70 12.12 -7.48 -3.72
CA ALA A 70 12.08 -6.99 -2.36
C ALA A 70 10.66 -6.51 -2.03
N VAL A 71 10.06 -7.02 -0.96
CA VAL A 71 8.75 -6.59 -0.45
C VAL A 71 8.95 -5.77 0.81
N ILE A 72 8.59 -4.50 0.79
CA ILE A 72 8.66 -3.60 1.94
C ILE A 72 7.29 -3.61 2.63
N GLY A 73 7.24 -4.24 3.80
CA GLY A 73 6.03 -4.45 4.61
C GLY A 73 5.49 -5.87 4.54
N GLY A 74 5.47 -6.53 5.70
CA GLY A 74 4.96 -7.89 5.91
C GLY A 74 3.48 -7.95 6.28
N GLY A 75 2.68 -6.97 5.87
CA GLY A 75 1.22 -7.00 5.99
C GLY A 75 0.57 -7.96 5.00
N VAL A 76 -0.76 -8.16 5.11
CA VAL A 76 -1.53 -9.16 4.33
C VAL A 76 -1.29 -9.01 2.83
N ILE A 77 -1.42 -7.80 2.27
CA ILE A 77 -1.22 -7.56 0.83
C ILE A 77 0.21 -7.90 0.39
N GLY A 78 1.21 -7.49 1.18
CA GLY A 78 2.62 -7.81 0.89
C GLY A 78 2.88 -9.31 0.87
N LEU A 79 2.31 -10.04 1.83
CA LEU A 79 2.45 -11.48 1.94
C LEU A 79 1.72 -12.25 0.83
N GLU A 80 0.53 -11.80 0.41
CA GLU A 80 -0.20 -12.39 -0.72
C GLU A 80 0.60 -12.27 -2.02
N MET A 81 1.11 -11.07 -2.32
CA MET A 81 1.94 -10.85 -3.50
C MET A 81 3.26 -11.61 -3.40
N ALA A 82 3.93 -11.58 -2.25
CA ALA A 82 5.15 -12.33 -2.00
C ALA A 82 4.97 -13.84 -2.25
N CYS A 83 3.87 -14.41 -1.75
CA CYS A 83 3.51 -15.81 -1.97
C CYS A 83 3.27 -16.12 -3.45
N TYR A 84 2.54 -15.25 -4.16
CA TYR A 84 2.30 -15.39 -5.60
C TYR A 84 3.62 -15.42 -6.37
N PHE A 85 4.48 -14.40 -6.19
CA PHE A 85 5.75 -14.30 -6.91
C PHE A 85 6.71 -15.45 -6.57
N ALA A 86 6.80 -15.84 -5.30
CA ALA A 86 7.59 -17.02 -4.92
C ALA A 86 7.08 -18.31 -5.59
N SER A 87 5.75 -18.46 -5.74
CA SER A 87 5.14 -19.64 -6.37
C SER A 87 5.44 -19.76 -7.86
N VAL A 88 5.76 -18.64 -8.53
CA VAL A 88 6.15 -18.61 -9.95
C VAL A 88 7.68 -18.52 -10.15
N GLY A 89 8.47 -18.75 -9.09
CA GLY A 89 9.92 -18.91 -9.16
C GLY A 89 10.74 -17.64 -8.93
N VAL A 90 10.11 -16.52 -8.53
CA VAL A 90 10.81 -15.30 -8.16
C VAL A 90 11.45 -15.46 -6.77
N LYS A 91 12.69 -15.03 -6.60
CA LYS A 91 13.32 -14.94 -5.27
C LYS A 91 12.72 -13.75 -4.50
N VAL A 92 12.03 -14.02 -3.41
CA VAL A 92 11.31 -12.99 -2.64
C VAL A 92 11.94 -12.81 -1.27
N THR A 93 12.25 -11.55 -0.93
CA THR A 93 12.65 -11.14 0.42
C THR A 93 11.67 -10.11 0.95
N VAL A 94 11.05 -10.40 2.10
CA VAL A 94 10.14 -9.51 2.82
C VAL A 94 10.91 -8.79 3.92
N ILE A 95 10.87 -7.45 3.92
CA ILE A 95 11.47 -6.59 4.96
C ILE A 95 10.33 -6.01 5.78
N GLU A 96 10.28 -6.35 7.08
CA GLU A 96 9.23 -5.92 7.99
C GLU A 96 9.83 -5.26 9.23
N MET A 97 9.35 -4.06 9.55
CA MET A 97 9.83 -3.28 10.69
C MET A 97 9.42 -3.89 12.04
N MET A 98 8.29 -4.60 12.05
CA MET A 98 7.83 -5.30 13.25
C MET A 98 8.57 -6.63 13.43
N ASN A 99 8.50 -7.19 14.62
CA ASN A 99 9.11 -8.49 14.94
C ASN A 99 8.28 -9.70 14.46
N LYS A 100 7.17 -9.47 13.75
CA LYS A 100 6.31 -10.51 13.17
C LYS A 100 5.62 -10.00 11.90
N ILE A 101 5.17 -10.92 11.07
CA ILE A 101 4.36 -10.67 9.87
C ILE A 101 2.87 -10.58 10.21
N ALA A 102 2.05 -10.21 9.19
CA ALA A 102 0.58 -10.21 9.24
C ALA A 102 -0.06 -9.29 10.31
N GLY A 103 0.68 -8.29 10.80
CA GLY A 103 0.16 -7.23 11.67
C GLY A 103 -0.52 -7.72 12.95
N PRO A 104 -1.83 -7.47 13.16
CA PRO A 104 -2.54 -7.80 14.41
C PRO A 104 -2.89 -9.28 14.57
N THR A 105 -2.60 -10.13 13.58
CA THR A 105 -2.85 -11.58 13.64
C THR A 105 -2.11 -12.21 14.81
N ASP A 106 -2.72 -13.27 15.40
CA ASP A 106 -2.13 -14.02 16.49
C ASP A 106 -0.71 -14.53 16.16
N SER A 107 0.19 -14.48 17.13
CA SER A 107 1.62 -14.78 16.92
C SER A 107 1.87 -16.24 16.53
N ASP A 108 1.08 -17.18 17.03
CA ASP A 108 1.24 -18.60 16.68
C ASP A 108 0.81 -18.84 15.22
N ILE A 109 -0.24 -18.17 14.77
CA ILE A 109 -0.68 -18.20 13.37
C ILE A 109 0.37 -17.55 12.48
N CYS A 110 0.91 -16.39 12.87
CA CYS A 110 1.97 -15.72 12.13
C CYS A 110 3.21 -16.60 11.96
N LYS A 111 3.59 -17.35 13.01
CA LYS A 111 4.71 -18.26 12.97
C LYS A 111 4.48 -19.41 11.99
N VAL A 112 3.33 -20.07 12.05
CA VAL A 112 2.97 -21.15 11.12
C VAL A 112 3.00 -20.65 9.69
N LEU A 113 2.43 -19.47 9.43
CA LEU A 113 2.40 -18.87 8.10
C LEU A 113 3.82 -18.56 7.59
N MET A 114 4.68 -18.00 8.44
CA MET A 114 6.05 -17.68 8.09
C MET A 114 6.87 -18.94 7.80
N ASP A 115 6.70 -20.01 8.61
CA ASP A 115 7.37 -21.30 8.40
C ASP A 115 6.95 -21.93 7.06
N GLU A 116 5.67 -21.86 6.69
CA GLU A 116 5.19 -22.36 5.40
C GLU A 116 5.73 -21.56 4.21
N TYR A 117 5.82 -20.23 4.36
CA TYR A 117 6.41 -19.37 3.32
C TYR A 117 7.91 -19.58 3.18
N ALA A 118 8.63 -19.76 4.29
CA ALA A 118 10.06 -20.07 4.26
C ALA A 118 10.36 -21.40 3.55
N LYS A 119 9.53 -22.43 3.71
CA LYS A 119 9.62 -23.70 2.94
C LYS A 119 9.48 -23.48 1.43
N ARG A 120 8.82 -22.41 1.01
CA ARG A 120 8.69 -22.00 -0.41
C ARG A 120 9.84 -21.11 -0.89
N GLY A 121 10.88 -20.94 -0.07
CA GLY A 121 12.06 -20.15 -0.40
C GLY A 121 11.93 -18.65 -0.15
N MET A 122 10.86 -18.18 0.51
CA MET A 122 10.75 -16.78 0.90
C MET A 122 11.67 -16.47 2.09
N VAL A 123 12.33 -15.33 2.03
CA VAL A 123 13.21 -14.83 3.10
C VAL A 123 12.52 -13.69 3.85
N PHE A 124 12.61 -13.70 5.18
CA PHE A 124 12.04 -12.66 6.03
C PHE A 124 13.13 -11.94 6.80
N LYS A 125 13.13 -10.60 6.72
CA LYS A 125 13.93 -9.68 7.52
C LYS A 125 12.98 -8.96 8.47
N LEU A 126 12.81 -9.50 9.68
CA LEU A 126 11.94 -8.92 10.71
C LEU A 126 12.74 -7.95 11.58
N SER A 127 12.04 -7.05 12.29
CA SER A 127 12.66 -5.96 13.06
C SER A 127 13.65 -5.16 12.21
N ALA A 128 13.39 -5.06 10.91
CA ALA A 128 14.26 -4.47 9.91
C ALA A 128 13.60 -3.22 9.31
N LYS A 129 14.27 -2.09 9.44
CA LYS A 129 13.80 -0.78 8.97
C LYS A 129 14.44 -0.43 7.64
N VAL A 130 13.62 -0.19 6.63
CA VAL A 130 14.13 0.33 5.34
C VAL A 130 14.57 1.78 5.51
N LEU A 131 15.79 2.07 5.12
CA LEU A 131 16.42 3.39 5.19
C LEU A 131 16.36 4.13 3.85
N SER A 132 16.56 3.44 2.75
CA SER A 132 16.47 4.02 1.40
C SER A 132 16.25 2.95 0.34
N VAL A 133 15.77 3.40 -0.81
CA VAL A 133 15.67 2.59 -2.04
C VAL A 133 16.56 3.24 -3.09
N LYS A 134 17.38 2.43 -3.76
CA LYS A 134 18.26 2.88 -4.84
C LYS A 134 18.08 1.95 -6.05
N PRO A 135 18.37 2.40 -7.27
CA PRO A 135 18.31 1.52 -8.43
C PRO A 135 19.09 0.23 -8.21
N GLY A 136 18.40 -0.91 -8.27
CA GLY A 136 18.99 -2.23 -8.10
C GLY A 136 19.08 -2.76 -6.67
N PHE A 137 18.76 -1.99 -5.62
CA PHE A 137 18.81 -2.50 -4.24
C PHE A 137 18.02 -1.66 -3.23
N VAL A 138 17.70 -2.29 -2.10
CA VAL A 138 17.10 -1.66 -0.91
C VAL A 138 18.13 -1.65 0.21
N VAL A 139 18.29 -0.50 0.88
CA VAL A 139 19.09 -0.40 2.11
C VAL A 139 18.16 -0.52 3.30
N TYR A 140 18.47 -1.44 4.20
CA TYR A 140 17.75 -1.60 5.46
C TYR A 140 18.71 -1.75 6.63
N GLU A 141 18.21 -1.58 7.84
CA GLU A 141 18.94 -1.72 9.10
C GLU A 141 18.17 -2.66 10.02
N ASP A 142 18.90 -3.55 10.67
CA ASP A 142 18.41 -4.43 11.73
C ASP A 142 19.39 -4.43 12.92
N ALA A 143 19.29 -5.39 13.83
CA ALA A 143 20.17 -5.47 15.01
C ALA A 143 21.65 -5.73 14.68
N GLU A 144 21.95 -6.23 13.48
CA GLU A 144 23.31 -6.52 13.01
C GLU A 144 23.93 -5.32 12.28
N GLY A 145 23.14 -4.27 11.98
CA GLY A 145 23.58 -3.05 11.31
C GLY A 145 22.88 -2.80 9.98
N GLN A 146 23.55 -2.06 9.11
CA GLN A 146 23.01 -1.75 7.77
C GLN A 146 23.39 -2.83 6.75
N HIS A 147 22.41 -3.13 5.89
CA HIS A 147 22.51 -4.12 4.83
C HIS A 147 22.02 -3.56 3.51
N GLU A 148 22.57 -4.04 2.41
CA GLU A 148 22.07 -3.81 1.06
C GLU A 148 21.44 -5.11 0.55
N LEU A 149 20.18 -5.05 0.12
CA LEU A 149 19.46 -6.15 -0.51
C LEU A 149 19.35 -5.89 -2.01
N PRO A 150 20.09 -6.58 -2.86
CA PRO A 150 19.91 -6.50 -4.30
C PRO A 150 18.51 -6.96 -4.71
N CYS A 151 17.91 -6.30 -5.69
CA CYS A 151 16.61 -6.69 -6.24
C CYS A 151 16.36 -6.02 -7.59
N ASP A 152 15.55 -6.68 -8.44
CA ASP A 152 15.13 -6.16 -9.74
C ASP A 152 13.90 -5.27 -9.62
N LYS A 153 13.08 -5.51 -8.60
CA LYS A 153 11.84 -4.79 -8.29
C LYS A 153 11.62 -4.68 -6.79
N VAL A 154 10.90 -3.64 -6.43
CA VAL A 154 10.43 -3.42 -5.06
C VAL A 154 8.92 -3.34 -5.05
N LEU A 155 8.26 -4.14 -4.19
CA LEU A 155 6.86 -3.97 -3.83
C LEU A 155 6.76 -3.17 -2.54
N LEU A 156 6.08 -2.02 -2.61
CA LEU A 156 5.77 -1.20 -1.46
C LEU A 156 4.40 -1.58 -0.89
N SER A 157 4.39 -2.14 0.31
CA SER A 157 3.17 -2.66 0.98
C SER A 157 3.11 -2.28 2.46
N VAL A 158 3.38 -1.01 2.79
CA VAL A 158 3.45 -0.49 4.17
C VAL A 158 2.11 0.02 4.70
N GLY A 159 1.03 -0.26 4.02
CA GLY A 159 -0.33 0.09 4.41
C GLY A 159 -1.11 0.87 3.37
N ARG A 160 -2.35 1.17 3.71
CA ARG A 160 -3.29 1.93 2.87
C ARG A 160 -3.90 3.08 3.66
N ARG A 161 -4.30 4.13 2.98
CA ARG A 161 -5.07 5.23 3.54
C ARG A 161 -6.34 5.45 2.73
N ALA A 162 -7.37 6.01 3.36
CA ALA A 162 -8.59 6.40 2.66
C ALA A 162 -8.29 7.43 1.56
N ALA A 163 -8.90 7.24 0.38
CA ALA A 163 -8.75 8.15 -0.77
C ALA A 163 -9.77 9.31 -0.68
N THR A 164 -9.75 10.01 0.45
CA THR A 164 -10.71 11.07 0.80
C THR A 164 -10.20 12.48 0.55
N ARG A 165 -8.96 12.62 0.09
CA ARG A 165 -8.35 13.94 -0.17
C ARG A 165 -8.91 14.54 -1.45
N ASN A 166 -9.18 15.85 -1.40
CA ASN A 166 -9.67 16.62 -2.55
C ASN A 166 -11.00 16.14 -3.15
N VAL A 167 -11.84 15.47 -2.33
CA VAL A 167 -13.15 14.99 -2.73
C VAL A 167 -14.25 16.03 -2.38
N GLY A 168 -13.91 17.02 -1.53
CA GLY A 168 -14.84 18.10 -1.12
C GLY A 168 -15.76 17.72 0.04
N LEU A 169 -15.37 16.71 0.87
CA LEU A 169 -16.16 16.22 2.01
C LEU A 169 -16.44 17.32 3.05
N GLU A 170 -15.51 18.24 3.22
CA GLU A 170 -15.60 19.39 4.11
C GLU A 170 -16.76 20.33 3.74
N THR A 171 -17.12 20.39 2.46
CA THR A 171 -18.20 21.28 1.95
C THR A 171 -19.60 20.83 2.37
N ILE A 172 -19.73 19.59 2.83
CA ILE A 172 -21.01 19.00 3.29
C ILE A 172 -20.97 18.59 4.76
N GLY A 173 -19.90 19.00 5.50
CA GLY A 173 -19.78 18.80 6.93
C GLY A 173 -19.51 17.35 7.37
N VAL A 174 -18.88 16.52 6.51
CA VAL A 174 -18.49 15.14 6.88
C VAL A 174 -17.37 15.19 7.91
N GLU A 175 -17.58 14.51 9.04
CA GLU A 175 -16.58 14.39 10.08
C GLU A 175 -15.47 13.41 9.66
N MET A 176 -14.21 13.80 9.91
CA MET A 176 -13.02 13.04 9.51
C MET A 176 -12.15 12.72 10.71
N ASN A 177 -11.65 11.49 10.78
CA ASN A 177 -10.65 11.08 11.77
C ASN A 177 -9.44 10.47 11.05
N ARG A 178 -8.27 11.13 11.14
CA ARG A 178 -7.01 10.71 10.49
C ARG A 178 -7.15 10.39 8.99
N GLY A 179 -8.02 11.14 8.29
CA GLY A 179 -8.28 10.96 6.87
C GLY A 179 -9.36 9.91 6.54
N ALA A 180 -9.89 9.21 7.51
CA ALA A 180 -11.06 8.34 7.34
C ALA A 180 -12.35 9.08 7.69
N ILE A 181 -13.44 8.75 7.00
CA ILE A 181 -14.77 9.26 7.31
C ILE A 181 -15.24 8.63 8.62
N VAL A 182 -15.74 9.43 9.54
CA VAL A 182 -16.43 8.94 10.74
C VAL A 182 -17.81 8.46 10.34
N THR A 183 -18.13 7.20 10.62
CA THR A 183 -19.43 6.58 10.32
C THR A 183 -20.11 6.15 11.60
N ASP A 184 -21.45 6.07 11.57
CA ASP A 184 -22.26 5.44 12.62
C ASP A 184 -22.70 4.03 12.21
N ASP A 185 -23.54 3.40 13.01
CA ASP A 185 -24.04 2.03 12.79
C ASP A 185 -25.27 1.97 11.87
N LYS A 186 -25.61 3.05 11.15
CA LYS A 186 -26.81 3.14 10.32
C LYS A 186 -26.50 3.06 8.85
#